data_14d7bc4a9c78ea348fd2f3b062c43567
#
_entry.id   14d7bc4a9c78ea348fd2f3b062c43567
#
_cell.length_a   1.000
_cell.length_b   1.000
_cell.length_c   1.000
_cell.angle_alpha   90.00
_cell.angle_beta   90.00
_cell.angle_gamma   90.00
#
_symmetry.space_group_name_H-M   'P 1'
#
loop_
_entity.id
_entity.type
_entity.pdbx_description
1 polymer ?
#
loop_
_entity_poly.entity_id
_entity_poly.type
_entity_poly.pdbx_seq_one_letter_code
_entity_poly.pdbx_strand_id
1 'polypeptide(L)'
;MLFRSGYGNCVGVPTVGGNTAFDPSYNGNILVNAMTVGIADADRIFYAMATGAGNPVVYVGSKTGRDGIHGATMASAEFDDSAEAKRPTVQVGDPFTEKLLIEACLELMAEDVIVAIQDMGAAGLTSSSFEMASKGGMGVEIDLDKVPVREARMTAYEIMLSESQERMLMVLKPGREDVSRRKIGRAHV
;
A
#
# COMPACT_ATOMS: atom_id res chain seq x y z
N MET A 1 13.23 -4.59 16.56
CA MET A 1 12.59 -3.44 17.20
C MET A 1 13.06 -2.09 16.60
N LEU A 2 14.36 -1.83 16.46
CA LEU A 2 14.92 -0.60 15.89
C LEU A 2 14.42 -0.25 14.47
N PHE A 3 14.20 -1.21 13.60
CA PHE A 3 13.81 -0.98 12.20
C PHE A 3 12.40 -0.38 12.06
N ARG A 4 11.40 -0.88 12.80
CA ARG A 4 10.03 -0.36 12.74
C ARG A 4 9.89 0.99 13.43
N SER A 5 10.61 1.21 14.54
CA SER A 5 10.67 2.53 15.18
C SER A 5 11.29 3.57 14.27
N GLY A 6 12.31 3.19 13.48
CA GLY A 6 12.94 4.08 12.49
C GLY A 6 11.96 4.53 11.42
N TYR A 7 11.17 3.60 10.86
CA TYR A 7 10.15 3.92 9.85
C TYR A 7 9.07 4.86 10.41
N GLY A 8 8.47 4.52 11.56
CA GLY A 8 7.47 5.35 12.22
C GLY A 8 7.99 6.75 12.57
N ASN A 9 9.22 6.86 13.05
CA ASN A 9 9.84 8.15 13.35
C ASN A 9 10.02 9.01 12.09
N CYS A 10 10.40 8.42 10.96
CA CYS A 10 10.56 9.17 9.71
C CYS A 10 9.22 9.70 9.16
N VAL A 11 8.13 8.96 9.32
CA VAL A 11 6.78 9.47 8.97
C VAL A 11 6.20 10.43 10.01
N GLY A 12 6.85 10.56 11.16
CA GLY A 12 6.42 11.46 12.23
C GLY A 12 5.44 10.84 13.23
N VAL A 13 5.35 9.50 13.27
CA VAL A 13 4.51 8.76 14.22
C VAL A 13 5.38 8.25 15.38
N PRO A 14 5.18 8.72 16.63
CA PRO A 14 6.01 8.33 17.75
C PRO A 14 5.75 6.88 18.17
N THR A 15 6.80 6.17 18.53
CA THR A 15 6.68 4.87 19.20
C THR A 15 6.41 5.10 20.69
N VAL A 16 5.20 4.79 21.13
CA VAL A 16 4.73 5.07 22.50
C VAL A 16 4.79 3.86 23.42
N GLY A 17 5.00 2.66 22.89
CA GLY A 17 5.08 1.44 23.67
C GLY A 17 5.60 0.24 22.88
N GLY A 18 5.89 -0.81 23.58
CA GLY A 18 6.32 -2.08 23.02
C GLY A 18 6.72 -3.07 24.11
N ASN A 19 6.68 -4.34 23.77
CA ASN A 19 7.10 -5.43 24.64
C ASN A 19 7.91 -6.45 23.83
N THR A 20 8.83 -7.15 24.47
CA THR A 20 9.57 -8.28 23.89
C THR A 20 9.44 -9.47 24.83
N ALA A 21 8.91 -10.56 24.33
CA ALA A 21 8.83 -11.83 25.02
C ALA A 21 9.73 -12.86 24.34
N PHE A 22 10.27 -13.78 25.12
CA PHE A 22 11.13 -14.85 24.64
C PHE A 22 10.51 -16.20 24.96
N ASP A 23 10.42 -17.08 23.98
CA ASP A 23 10.01 -18.45 24.12
C ASP A 23 10.81 -19.31 23.14
N PRO A 24 11.31 -20.50 23.57
CA PRO A 24 12.12 -21.38 22.71
C PRO A 24 11.44 -21.79 21.40
N SER A 25 10.11 -21.82 21.34
CA SER A 25 9.36 -22.16 20.13
C SER A 25 9.52 -21.16 18.99
N TYR A 26 9.99 -19.95 19.31
CA TYR A 26 10.27 -18.91 18.29
C TYR A 26 11.74 -18.86 17.86
N ASN A 27 12.57 -19.81 18.31
CA ASN A 27 13.95 -19.89 17.84
C ASN A 27 13.97 -20.21 16.33
N GLY A 28 14.63 -19.36 15.56
CA GLY A 28 14.71 -19.50 14.10
C GLY A 28 13.58 -18.84 13.33
N ASN A 29 12.42 -18.59 13.93
CA ASN A 29 11.31 -17.88 13.27
C ASN A 29 10.61 -16.93 14.25
N ILE A 30 11.10 -15.70 14.35
CA ILE A 30 10.55 -14.68 15.24
C ILE A 30 9.24 -14.10 14.70
N LEU A 31 8.31 -13.83 15.62
CA LEU A 31 7.08 -13.11 15.33
C LEU A 31 7.20 -11.63 15.72
N VAL A 32 6.85 -10.73 14.82
CA VAL A 32 6.84 -9.29 15.09
C VAL A 32 5.48 -8.71 14.75
N ASN A 33 4.82 -8.13 15.75
CA ASN A 33 3.57 -7.40 15.56
C ASN A 33 3.81 -5.89 15.67
N ALA A 34 3.10 -5.12 14.87
CA ALA A 34 3.05 -3.67 15.00
C ALA A 34 1.59 -3.22 15.03
N MET A 35 1.29 -2.27 15.91
CA MET A 35 -0.02 -1.64 16.00
C MET A 35 0.15 -0.14 15.84
N THR A 36 -0.64 0.44 14.95
CA THR A 36 -0.75 1.89 14.78
C THR A 36 -2.13 2.33 15.25
N VAL A 37 -2.19 3.36 16.06
CA VAL A 37 -3.43 3.89 16.62
C VAL A 37 -3.59 5.34 16.24
N GLY A 38 -4.76 5.69 15.73
CA GLY A 38 -5.13 7.06 15.40
C GLY A 38 -6.53 7.39 15.91
N ILE A 39 -6.86 8.67 15.93
CA ILE A 39 -8.19 9.18 16.25
C ILE A 39 -8.70 9.95 15.05
N ALA A 40 -9.93 9.66 14.62
CA ALA A 40 -10.60 10.36 13.54
C ALA A 40 -12.06 10.63 13.90
N ASP A 41 -12.63 11.69 13.34
CA ASP A 41 -14.08 11.94 13.43
C ASP A 41 -14.84 10.86 12.64
N ALA A 42 -15.97 10.39 13.17
CA ALA A 42 -16.72 9.28 12.58
C ALA A 42 -17.28 9.58 11.18
N ASP A 43 -17.49 10.85 10.85
CA ASP A 43 -17.96 11.34 9.55
C ASP A 43 -16.83 11.58 8.54
N ARG A 44 -15.56 11.36 8.94
CA ARG A 44 -14.36 11.51 8.12
C ARG A 44 -13.66 10.20 7.84
N ILE A 45 -14.35 9.09 7.96
CA ILE A 45 -13.81 7.77 7.64
C ILE A 45 -14.05 7.47 6.17
N PHE A 46 -12.98 7.17 5.44
CA PHE A 46 -13.04 6.73 4.04
C PHE A 46 -12.97 5.21 3.97
N TYR A 47 -13.81 4.62 3.14
CA TYR A 47 -13.90 3.17 3.00
C TYR A 47 -13.32 2.70 1.67
N ALA A 48 -12.80 1.48 1.67
CA ALA A 48 -12.36 0.78 0.47
C ALA A 48 -13.57 0.16 -0.27
N MET A 49 -14.53 1.00 -0.69
CA MET A 49 -15.78 0.57 -1.34
C MET A 49 -16.02 1.43 -2.58
N ALA A 50 -15.62 0.93 -3.74
CA ALA A 50 -15.77 1.62 -5.02
C ALA A 50 -17.25 1.65 -5.44
N THR A 51 -17.77 2.85 -5.65
CA THR A 51 -19.13 3.07 -6.15
C THR A 51 -19.11 4.03 -7.34
N GLY A 52 -20.17 4.01 -8.16
CA GLY A 52 -20.29 4.87 -9.33
C GLY A 52 -19.57 4.33 -10.56
N ALA A 53 -20.32 3.67 -11.45
CA ALA A 53 -19.78 3.17 -12.72
C ALA A 53 -19.17 4.33 -13.54
N GLY A 54 -17.97 4.11 -14.09
CA GLY A 54 -17.23 5.11 -14.85
C GLY A 54 -16.38 6.09 -14.02
N ASN A 55 -16.37 5.96 -12.69
CA ASN A 55 -15.49 6.74 -11.84
C ASN A 55 -14.02 6.40 -12.12
N PRO A 56 -13.11 7.40 -12.21
CA PRO A 56 -11.71 7.16 -12.49
C PRO A 56 -10.99 6.46 -11.33
N VAL A 57 -10.19 5.47 -11.67
CA VAL A 57 -9.29 4.78 -10.75
C VAL A 57 -7.90 5.39 -10.89
N VAL A 58 -7.30 5.81 -9.79
CA VAL A 58 -6.02 6.50 -9.76
C VAL A 58 -5.03 5.77 -8.86
N TYR A 59 -3.89 5.44 -9.43
CA TYR A 59 -2.72 4.94 -8.73
C TYR A 59 -1.90 6.11 -8.18
N VAL A 60 -1.50 6.05 -6.91
CA VAL A 60 -0.74 7.10 -6.22
C VAL A 60 0.40 6.48 -5.43
N GLY A 61 1.57 7.13 -5.45
CA GLY A 61 2.74 6.73 -4.67
C GLY A 61 3.91 6.24 -5.51
N SER A 62 4.72 5.39 -4.92
CA SER A 62 5.96 4.87 -5.51
C SER A 62 5.74 4.08 -6.78
N LYS A 63 6.75 4.04 -7.66
CA LYS A 63 6.73 3.19 -8.85
C LYS A 63 6.76 1.71 -8.47
N THR A 64 6.00 0.90 -9.19
CA THR A 64 5.95 -0.55 -9.04
C THR A 64 7.26 -1.20 -9.47
N GLY A 65 7.82 -2.04 -8.62
CA GLY A 65 8.99 -2.89 -8.89
C GLY A 65 8.68 -4.37 -8.65
N ARG A 66 9.68 -5.23 -8.79
CA ARG A 66 9.58 -6.68 -8.48
C ARG A 66 9.79 -6.93 -7.00
N ASP A 67 8.92 -6.37 -6.17
CA ASP A 67 8.96 -6.50 -4.71
C ASP A 67 7.84 -7.39 -4.22
N GLY A 68 8.13 -8.30 -3.29
CA GLY A 68 7.12 -9.07 -2.56
C GLY A 68 6.26 -9.99 -3.42
N ILE A 69 6.57 -10.18 -4.70
CA ILE A 69 5.84 -11.11 -5.56
C ILE A 69 5.91 -12.50 -4.94
N HIS A 70 4.75 -13.08 -4.60
CA HIS A 70 4.61 -14.28 -3.77
C HIS A 70 4.94 -14.12 -2.28
N GLY A 71 5.09 -12.90 -1.75
CA GLY A 71 5.35 -12.65 -0.33
C GLY A 71 4.28 -13.25 0.57
N ALA A 72 3.02 -13.09 0.25
CA ALA A 72 1.90 -13.68 0.99
C ALA A 72 1.92 -15.23 0.96
N THR A 73 2.29 -15.83 -0.15
CA THR A 73 2.44 -17.29 -0.26
C THR A 73 3.62 -17.79 0.58
N MET A 74 4.73 -17.05 0.59
CA MET A 74 5.90 -17.38 1.39
C MET A 74 5.64 -17.24 2.90
N ALA A 75 4.85 -16.25 3.31
CA ALA A 75 4.46 -16.07 4.72
C ALA A 75 3.61 -17.24 5.26
N SER A 76 2.96 -18.00 4.36
CA SER A 76 2.14 -19.17 4.70
C SER A 76 2.87 -20.51 4.52
N ALA A 77 4.12 -20.50 4.02
CA ALA A 77 4.92 -21.70 3.79
C ALA A 77 5.85 -22.00 4.97
N GLU A 78 6.17 -23.28 5.17
CA GLU A 78 7.27 -23.64 6.08
C GLU A 78 8.60 -23.16 5.51
N PHE A 79 9.45 -22.60 6.39
CA PHE A 79 10.78 -22.15 6.00
C PHE A 79 11.71 -23.36 5.87
N ASP A 80 12.25 -23.55 4.67
CA ASP A 80 13.31 -24.52 4.38
C ASP A 80 14.61 -23.80 4.01
N ASP A 81 15.73 -24.56 3.91
CA ASP A 81 17.05 -24.03 3.58
C ASP A 81 17.15 -23.41 2.18
N SER A 82 16.08 -23.47 1.37
CA SER A 82 15.99 -22.82 0.04
C SER A 82 15.58 -21.35 0.08
N ALA A 83 15.38 -20.78 1.26
CA ALA A 83 14.90 -19.40 1.46
C ALA A 83 15.83 -18.33 0.86
N GLU A 84 17.14 -18.60 0.72
CA GLU A 84 18.09 -17.66 0.08
C GLU A 84 17.81 -17.43 -1.42
N ALA A 85 17.25 -18.41 -2.13
CA ALA A 85 16.90 -18.26 -3.55
C ALA A 85 15.62 -17.42 -3.78
N LYS A 86 14.90 -17.08 -2.72
CA LYS A 86 13.60 -16.37 -2.76
C LYS A 86 13.71 -14.87 -2.48
N ARG A 87 14.88 -14.27 -2.70
CA ARG A 87 15.12 -12.82 -2.48
C ARG A 87 14.16 -11.84 -3.18
N PRO A 88 13.46 -12.18 -4.29
CA PRO A 88 12.44 -11.29 -4.86
C PRO A 88 11.22 -11.04 -3.96
N THR A 89 11.13 -11.72 -2.82
CA THR A 89 10.04 -11.58 -1.85
C THR A 89 10.28 -10.49 -0.80
N VAL A 90 11.45 -9.85 -0.80
CA VAL A 90 11.76 -8.78 0.16
C VAL A 90 11.08 -7.48 -0.27
N GLN A 91 10.37 -6.87 0.65
CA GLN A 91 9.80 -5.54 0.50
C GLN A 91 10.80 -4.49 1.01
N VAL A 92 11.02 -3.43 0.22
CA VAL A 92 11.86 -2.29 0.62
C VAL A 92 10.95 -1.10 0.86
N GLY A 93 10.98 -0.55 2.07
CA GLY A 93 10.20 0.62 2.46
C GLY A 93 11.00 1.91 2.37
N ASP A 94 10.36 2.99 1.90
CA ASP A 94 10.86 4.36 1.93
C ASP A 94 9.96 5.23 2.81
N PRO A 95 10.31 5.42 4.10
CA PRO A 95 9.46 6.15 5.03
C PRO A 95 9.32 7.64 4.69
N PHE A 96 10.22 8.22 3.91
CA PHE A 96 10.08 9.60 3.44
C PHE A 96 8.98 9.69 2.37
N THR A 97 8.98 8.80 1.39
CA THR A 97 7.91 8.70 0.39
C THR A 97 6.57 8.37 1.04
N GLU A 98 6.54 7.49 2.05
CA GLU A 98 5.33 7.20 2.82
C GLU A 98 4.76 8.43 3.51
N LYS A 99 5.61 9.25 4.14
CA LYS A 99 5.19 10.51 4.75
C LYS A 99 4.52 11.43 3.74
N LEU A 100 5.13 11.62 2.57
CA LEU A 100 4.57 12.45 1.51
C LEU A 100 3.24 11.88 0.99
N LEU A 101 3.14 10.56 0.86
CA LEU A 101 1.91 9.89 0.43
C LEU A 101 0.78 10.08 1.44
N ILE A 102 1.06 9.92 2.73
CA ILE A 102 0.09 10.16 3.80
C ILE A 102 -0.42 11.61 3.75
N GLU A 103 0.48 12.59 3.67
CA GLU A 103 0.12 14.01 3.63
C GLU A 103 -0.73 14.33 2.40
N ALA A 104 -0.36 13.82 1.21
CA ALA A 104 -1.13 14.01 -0.01
C ALA A 104 -2.52 13.37 0.06
N CYS A 105 -2.63 12.16 0.65
CA CYS A 105 -3.91 11.50 0.86
C CYS A 105 -4.82 12.30 1.80
N LEU A 106 -4.29 12.80 2.91
CA LEU A 106 -5.04 13.62 3.87
C LEU A 106 -5.53 14.94 3.25
N GLU A 107 -4.71 15.58 2.42
CA GLU A 107 -5.12 16.77 1.67
C GLU A 107 -6.24 16.46 0.67
N LEU A 108 -6.17 15.32 -0.05
CA LEU A 108 -7.23 14.92 -0.98
C LEU A 108 -8.53 14.55 -0.26
N MET A 109 -8.45 13.92 0.90
CA MET A 109 -9.60 13.61 1.75
C MET A 109 -10.34 14.89 2.18
N ALA A 110 -9.61 15.97 2.42
CA ALA A 110 -10.19 17.27 2.80
C ALA A 110 -10.90 17.98 1.63
N GLU A 111 -10.60 17.65 0.38
CA GLU A 111 -11.13 18.31 -0.84
C GLU A 111 -12.41 17.66 -1.40
N ASP A 112 -12.98 16.67 -0.72
CA ASP A 112 -14.15 15.90 -1.18
C ASP A 112 -13.99 15.32 -2.61
N VAL A 113 -12.83 14.76 -2.89
CA VAL A 113 -12.45 14.21 -4.20
C VAL A 113 -12.60 12.69 -4.23
N ILE A 114 -12.38 12.02 -3.10
CA ILE A 114 -12.23 10.58 -3.00
C ILE A 114 -13.59 9.92 -2.79
N VAL A 115 -13.89 8.87 -3.56
CA VAL A 115 -15.02 7.94 -3.36
C VAL A 115 -14.58 6.75 -2.52
N ALA A 116 -13.43 6.16 -2.86
CA ALA A 116 -12.85 5.02 -2.16
C ALA A 116 -11.33 5.10 -2.18
N ILE A 117 -10.69 4.53 -1.16
CA ILE A 117 -9.23 4.47 -1.05
C ILE A 117 -8.83 3.17 -0.37
N GLN A 118 -7.76 2.56 -0.86
CA GLN A 118 -7.14 1.37 -0.27
C GLN A 118 -5.63 1.36 -0.55
N ASP A 119 -4.85 0.86 0.41
CA ASP A 119 -3.43 0.59 0.22
C ASP A 119 -3.22 -0.62 -0.71
N MET A 120 -2.05 -0.67 -1.34
CA MET A 120 -1.60 -1.81 -2.13
C MET A 120 -0.68 -2.68 -1.28
N GLY A 121 -1.26 -3.41 -0.33
CA GLY A 121 -0.55 -4.33 0.56
C GLY A 121 -0.28 -5.69 -0.10
N ALA A 122 -0.66 -6.78 0.59
CA ALA A 122 -0.53 -8.14 0.09
C ALA A 122 -1.22 -8.31 -1.27
N ALA A 123 -0.54 -8.96 -2.22
CA ALA A 123 -0.94 -9.11 -3.63
C ALA A 123 -1.19 -7.77 -4.36
N GLY A 124 -0.70 -6.66 -3.82
CA GLY A 124 -0.55 -5.36 -4.44
C GLY A 124 -1.80 -4.81 -5.13
N LEU A 125 -1.68 -4.52 -6.42
CA LEU A 125 -2.78 -3.96 -7.23
C LEU A 125 -3.96 -4.94 -7.38
N THR A 126 -3.69 -6.25 -7.35
CA THR A 126 -4.74 -7.26 -7.44
C THR A 126 -5.70 -7.15 -6.27
N SER A 127 -5.21 -7.24 -5.03
CA SER A 127 -6.08 -7.18 -3.85
C SER A 127 -6.81 -5.84 -3.75
N SER A 128 -6.09 -4.73 -3.87
CA SER A 128 -6.68 -3.39 -3.72
C SER A 128 -7.79 -3.12 -4.73
N SER A 129 -7.59 -3.45 -6.01
CA SER A 129 -8.60 -3.20 -7.05
C SER A 129 -9.82 -4.10 -6.93
N PHE A 130 -9.61 -5.40 -6.74
CA PHE A 130 -10.70 -6.36 -6.65
C PHE A 130 -11.52 -6.23 -5.36
N GLU A 131 -10.86 -5.97 -4.23
CA GLU A 131 -11.57 -5.76 -2.97
C GLU A 131 -12.44 -4.51 -2.98
N MET A 132 -11.90 -3.37 -3.46
CA MET A 132 -12.71 -2.15 -3.59
C MET A 132 -13.89 -2.33 -4.53
N ALA A 133 -13.68 -2.97 -5.68
CA ALA A 133 -14.74 -3.25 -6.65
C ALA A 133 -15.80 -4.19 -6.06
N SER A 134 -15.37 -5.29 -5.45
CA SER A 134 -16.27 -6.27 -4.83
C SER A 134 -17.12 -5.66 -3.72
N LYS A 135 -16.51 -4.90 -2.80
CA LYS A 135 -17.24 -4.22 -1.72
C LYS A 135 -18.25 -3.21 -2.24
N GLY A 136 -18.00 -2.59 -3.39
CA GLY A 136 -18.87 -1.64 -4.05
C GLY A 136 -19.90 -2.27 -5.00
N GLY A 137 -19.86 -3.59 -5.20
CA GLY A 137 -20.70 -4.28 -6.20
C GLY A 137 -20.37 -3.88 -7.64
N MET A 138 -19.14 -3.49 -7.92
CA MET A 138 -18.66 -2.99 -9.21
C MET A 138 -17.69 -3.96 -9.86
N GLY A 139 -17.43 -3.77 -11.16
CA GLY A 139 -16.24 -4.26 -11.85
C GLY A 139 -15.15 -3.18 -11.88
N VAL A 140 -13.95 -3.57 -12.26
CA VAL A 140 -12.83 -2.64 -12.47
C VAL A 140 -12.17 -2.93 -13.82
N GLU A 141 -11.80 -1.87 -14.54
CA GLU A 141 -11.00 -1.92 -15.75
C GLU A 141 -9.69 -1.16 -15.49
N ILE A 142 -8.55 -1.81 -15.70
CA ILE A 142 -7.23 -1.25 -15.42
C ILE A 142 -6.36 -1.36 -16.66
N ASP A 143 -5.82 -0.23 -17.11
CA ASP A 143 -4.79 -0.16 -18.14
C ASP A 143 -3.41 -0.27 -17.50
N LEU A 144 -2.84 -1.47 -17.52
CA LEU A 144 -1.55 -1.75 -16.88
C LEU A 144 -0.37 -1.03 -17.53
N ASP A 145 -0.49 -0.61 -18.78
CA ASP A 145 0.55 0.18 -19.45
C ASP A 145 0.69 1.58 -18.85
N LYS A 146 -0.32 2.04 -18.11
CA LYS A 146 -0.30 3.32 -17.38
C LYS A 146 0.24 3.21 -15.96
N VAL A 147 0.44 2.02 -15.46
CA VAL A 147 1.03 1.84 -14.11
C VAL A 147 2.51 2.22 -14.16
N PRO A 148 2.95 3.18 -13.33
CA PRO A 148 4.35 3.58 -13.30
C PRO A 148 5.21 2.45 -12.75
N VAL A 149 6.16 1.96 -13.55
CA VAL A 149 7.09 0.91 -13.17
C VAL A 149 8.51 1.46 -13.03
N ARG A 150 9.30 0.93 -12.09
CA ARG A 150 10.71 1.31 -11.93
C ARG A 150 11.67 0.35 -12.62
N GLU A 151 11.20 -0.82 -13.02
CA GLU A 151 12.00 -1.82 -13.68
C GLU A 151 11.52 -2.09 -15.11
N ALA A 152 12.46 -2.29 -16.04
CA ALA A 152 12.12 -2.55 -17.42
C ALA A 152 11.49 -3.95 -17.61
N ARG A 153 10.61 -4.05 -18.59
CA ARG A 153 10.01 -5.33 -19.03
C ARG A 153 9.27 -6.08 -17.93
N MET A 154 8.60 -5.38 -17.04
CA MET A 154 7.68 -6.02 -16.12
C MET A 154 6.47 -6.57 -16.87
N THR A 155 6.10 -7.80 -16.57
CA THR A 155 4.90 -8.43 -17.11
C THR A 155 3.65 -7.95 -16.39
N ALA A 156 2.47 -8.11 -17.01
CA ALA A 156 1.19 -7.81 -16.38
C ALA A 156 1.01 -8.55 -15.03
N TYR A 157 1.45 -9.80 -14.96
CA TYR A 157 1.42 -10.60 -13.75
C TYR A 157 2.27 -9.98 -12.62
N GLU A 158 3.51 -9.56 -12.93
CA GLU A 158 4.39 -8.92 -11.95
C GLU A 158 3.84 -7.55 -11.49
N ILE A 159 3.27 -6.76 -12.40
CA ILE A 159 2.66 -5.47 -12.07
C ILE A 159 1.46 -5.65 -11.12
N MET A 160 0.60 -6.62 -11.39
CA MET A 160 -0.59 -6.88 -10.59
C MET A 160 -0.27 -7.42 -9.20
N LEU A 161 0.74 -8.27 -9.07
CA LEU A 161 1.08 -8.95 -7.81
C LEU A 161 2.20 -8.30 -7.01
N SER A 162 2.86 -7.28 -7.56
CA SER A 162 3.92 -6.57 -6.86
C SER A 162 3.41 -5.96 -5.55
N GLU A 163 4.15 -6.18 -4.47
CA GLU A 163 3.91 -5.63 -3.15
C GLU A 163 4.86 -4.45 -2.83
N SER A 164 5.30 -3.71 -3.84
CA SER A 164 6.07 -2.47 -3.63
C SER A 164 5.34 -1.58 -2.64
N GLN A 165 6.09 -1.05 -1.68
CA GLN A 165 5.54 -0.25 -0.59
C GLN A 165 5.15 1.16 -1.05
N GLU A 166 4.54 1.94 -0.18
CA GLU A 166 4.17 3.35 -0.36
C GLU A 166 3.29 3.59 -1.59
N ARG A 167 2.22 2.78 -1.74
CA ARG A 167 1.27 2.89 -2.86
C ARG A 167 -0.17 2.83 -2.38
N MET A 168 -1.01 3.69 -2.92
CA MET A 168 -2.45 3.73 -2.68
C MET A 168 -3.22 3.64 -4.00
N LEU A 169 -4.36 2.98 -3.98
CA LEU A 169 -5.35 3.00 -5.06
C LEU A 169 -6.56 3.82 -4.62
N MET A 170 -6.98 4.76 -5.44
CA MET A 170 -8.12 5.62 -5.17
C MET A 170 -9.15 5.53 -6.28
N VAL A 171 -10.41 5.62 -5.93
CA VAL A 171 -11.51 5.91 -6.86
C VAL A 171 -11.93 7.35 -6.60
N LEU A 172 -11.90 8.17 -7.63
CA LEU A 172 -12.23 9.59 -7.53
C LEU A 172 -13.64 9.89 -8.03
N LYS A 173 -14.19 11.00 -7.56
CA LYS A 173 -15.40 11.59 -8.17
C LYS A 173 -15.10 12.06 -9.59
N PRO A 174 -16.05 11.95 -10.53
CA PRO A 174 -15.85 12.37 -11.93
C PRO A 174 -15.45 13.83 -12.02
N GLY A 175 -14.48 14.15 -12.89
CA GLY A 175 -14.01 15.52 -13.12
C GLY A 175 -13.14 16.12 -12.01
N ARG A 176 -12.69 15.28 -11.06
CA ARG A 176 -11.81 15.72 -9.95
C ARG A 176 -10.35 15.29 -10.13
N GLU A 177 -10.00 14.71 -11.26
CA GLU A 177 -8.66 14.18 -11.56
C GLU A 177 -7.60 15.27 -11.51
N ASP A 178 -7.91 16.49 -12.00
CA ASP A 178 -6.96 17.61 -11.98
C ASP A 178 -6.68 18.11 -10.56
N VAL A 179 -7.64 18.05 -9.65
CA VAL A 179 -7.42 18.38 -8.24
C VAL A 179 -6.44 17.37 -7.64
N SER A 180 -6.68 16.08 -7.89
CA SER A 180 -5.80 15.00 -7.46
C SER A 180 -4.38 15.19 -7.99
N ARG A 181 -4.20 15.41 -9.30
CA ARG A 181 -2.88 15.64 -9.93
C ARG A 181 -2.13 16.81 -9.32
N ARG A 182 -2.80 17.92 -9.03
CA ARG A 182 -2.14 19.09 -8.43
C ARG A 182 -1.65 18.82 -7.00
N LYS A 183 -2.39 18.05 -6.22
CA LYS A 183 -1.99 17.71 -4.84
C LYS A 183 -0.86 16.69 -4.81
N ILE A 184 -1.03 15.60 -5.55
CA ILE A 184 -0.03 14.52 -5.65
C ILE A 184 1.26 15.03 -6.30
N GLY A 185 1.19 15.83 -7.36
CA GLY A 185 2.36 16.40 -8.03
C GLY A 185 3.21 17.31 -7.14
N ARG A 186 2.66 17.84 -6.05
CA ARG A 186 3.43 18.59 -5.03
C ARG A 186 4.18 17.69 -4.04
N ALA A 187 3.76 16.43 -3.92
CA ALA A 187 4.40 15.45 -3.06
C ALA A 187 5.61 14.76 -3.72
N HIS A 188 5.78 14.96 -5.03
CA HIS A 188 6.88 14.43 -5.83
C HIS A 188 7.80 15.57 -6.31
N VAL A 189 8.43 16.25 -5.39
CA VAL A 189 9.52 17.20 -5.71
C VAL A 189 10.85 16.54 -5.43
#